data_5844df536da2892198a499967bc5afa7
#
_entry.id   5844df536da2892198a499967bc5afa7
#
_cell.length_a   1.000
_cell.length_b   1.000
_cell.length_c   1.000
_cell.angle_alpha   90.00
_cell.angle_beta   90.00
_cell.angle_gamma   90.00
#
_symmetry.space_group_name_H-M   'P 1'
#
loop_
_entity.id
_entity.type
_entity.pdbx_description
1 polymer ?
#
loop_
_entity_poly.entity_id
_entity_poly.type
_entity_poly.pdbx_seq_one_letter_code
_entity_poly.pdbx_strand_id
1 'polypeptide(L)'
;MENSIMDKFELDFYKALFEELDPENLRKRFLRLLLGIQNVERGSIWIKQENQYVCVESLGSPTDTDIIKGFSISVDRPSIVGWVMENAEMTIAEAGKDPRHYQEFEEGMKLKSALIFAFPLILRNGQVYGVVQLIDTSTGADPLNVDRKYLELLKDIIDMGSTALNNALHFSQQVEKNLKLEHTLACIQSDAQIIGQSCVFIDVMKRVRDYAATDFPVLITGESGTGKDLVATALHNLSSRKDKPFVVQNCSAIPDTLLESELFGYKKGAFTGAVEDKIGLLKAADGGTVFLDEIGDMSFRLQSRLLRVIQNNEIKPLGETRTSKINIRIISATNKDLNNGILKKEFREDLFYRLNVLPIHLPPLRERKKDIPLLVNYFLKRESLALGVSQKRISKKALQHLEDYQWEGNIRELENFVKYILSTVDNNIMGADEMPDHFKNELYKRNHNNTVPLHEEPIFSANSLSSGSAESPFAGYSWEALERDYVLYLLNKNRWNITRAAKYAKINRSTFDSRMKKLGINKR
;
A
#
# COMPACT_ATOMS: atom_id res chain seq x y z
N MET A 1 23.10 -46.10 32.72
CA MET A 1 22.54 -44.80 33.18
C MET A 1 22.72 -43.70 32.12
N GLU A 2 23.84 -43.65 31.42
CA GLU A 2 24.10 -42.64 30.35
C GLU A 2 23.10 -42.73 29.17
N ASN A 3 22.76 -43.95 28.68
CA ASN A 3 21.79 -44.07 27.59
C ASN A 3 20.36 -43.58 27.94
N SER A 4 19.92 -43.72 29.19
CA SER A 4 18.59 -43.29 29.62
C SER A 4 18.45 -41.74 29.76
N ILE A 5 19.55 -41.05 29.98
CA ILE A 5 19.59 -39.58 30.06
C ILE A 5 19.62 -39.00 28.63
N MET A 6 20.36 -39.66 27.72
CA MET A 6 20.43 -39.33 26.30
C MET A 6 19.07 -39.48 25.63
N ASP A 7 18.39 -40.62 25.83
CA ASP A 7 17.05 -40.89 25.27
C ASP A 7 15.99 -39.88 25.75
N LYS A 8 16.07 -39.43 27.00
CA LYS A 8 15.14 -38.43 27.55
C LYS A 8 15.42 -37.02 27.01
N PHE A 9 16.70 -36.68 26.82
CA PHE A 9 17.11 -35.41 26.23
C PHE A 9 16.70 -35.33 24.76
N GLU A 10 16.88 -36.45 24.01
CA GLU A 10 16.41 -36.55 22.62
C GLU A 10 14.88 -36.36 22.52
N LEU A 11 14.10 -37.01 23.38
CA LEU A 11 12.64 -36.91 23.37
C LEU A 11 12.14 -35.51 23.69
N ASP A 12 12.74 -34.83 24.66
CA ASP A 12 12.40 -33.44 25.02
C ASP A 12 12.85 -32.45 23.92
N PHE A 13 13.97 -32.76 23.25
CA PHE A 13 14.45 -32.02 22.08
C PHE A 13 13.45 -32.14 20.90
N TYR A 14 12.99 -33.35 20.59
CA TYR A 14 12.00 -33.60 19.55
C TYR A 14 10.70 -32.82 19.82
N LYS A 15 10.15 -32.95 21.01
CA LYS A 15 8.92 -32.20 21.38
C LYS A 15 9.11 -30.71 21.22
N ALA A 16 10.22 -30.21 21.70
CA ALA A 16 10.51 -28.78 21.65
C ALA A 16 10.62 -28.19 20.23
N LEU A 17 11.11 -28.98 19.26
CA LEU A 17 11.24 -28.56 17.86
C LEU A 17 9.94 -28.70 17.07
N PHE A 18 9.15 -29.76 17.31
CA PHE A 18 7.97 -30.06 16.50
C PHE A 18 6.69 -29.38 17.01
N GLU A 19 6.67 -28.89 18.24
CA GLU A 19 5.55 -28.10 18.79
C GLU A 19 5.57 -26.62 18.38
N GLU A 20 6.74 -26.09 18.01
CA GLU A 20 6.86 -24.70 17.59
C GLU A 20 6.58 -24.53 16.09
N LEU A 21 5.53 -23.80 15.76
CA LEU A 21 5.08 -23.57 14.38
C LEU A 21 5.48 -22.21 13.83
N ASP A 22 5.96 -21.29 14.68
CA ASP A 22 6.48 -20.03 14.23
C ASP A 22 7.96 -20.17 13.80
N PRO A 23 8.28 -19.90 12.51
CA PRO A 23 9.65 -20.09 12.01
C PRO A 23 10.72 -19.23 12.71
N GLU A 24 10.36 -18.06 13.22
CA GLU A 24 11.31 -17.18 13.92
C GLU A 24 11.65 -17.75 15.31
N ASN A 25 10.64 -18.11 16.08
CA ASN A 25 10.81 -18.73 17.39
C ASN A 25 11.53 -20.08 17.28
N LEU A 26 11.20 -20.85 16.25
CA LEU A 26 11.83 -22.15 15.99
C LEU A 26 13.33 -22.00 15.71
N ARG A 27 13.75 -21.06 14.85
CA ARG A 27 15.18 -20.78 14.58
C ARG A 27 15.92 -20.46 15.87
N LYS A 28 15.38 -19.57 16.68
CA LYS A 28 15.99 -19.15 17.96
C LYS A 28 16.12 -20.32 18.94
N ARG A 29 15.08 -21.12 19.06
CA ARG A 29 15.06 -22.31 19.94
C ARG A 29 16.03 -23.37 19.45
N PHE A 30 16.04 -23.66 18.17
CA PHE A 30 16.94 -24.60 17.53
C PHE A 30 18.42 -24.21 17.74
N LEU A 31 18.76 -22.96 17.47
CA LEU A 31 20.14 -22.46 17.69
C LEU A 31 20.55 -22.59 19.16
N ARG A 32 19.67 -22.26 20.10
CA ARG A 32 19.95 -22.39 21.54
C ARG A 32 20.21 -23.86 21.94
N LEU A 33 19.46 -24.78 21.39
CA LEU A 33 19.63 -26.21 21.64
C LEU A 33 20.99 -26.70 21.09
N LEU A 34 21.37 -26.32 19.88
CA LEU A 34 22.67 -26.68 19.29
C LEU A 34 23.85 -26.14 20.11
N LEU A 35 23.76 -24.90 20.59
CA LEU A 35 24.79 -24.31 21.46
C LEU A 35 24.92 -25.10 22.76
N GLY A 36 23.81 -25.52 23.36
CA GLY A 36 23.81 -26.34 24.59
C GLY A 36 24.44 -27.74 24.39
N ILE A 37 24.20 -28.37 23.24
CA ILE A 37 24.78 -29.67 22.90
C ILE A 37 26.29 -29.56 22.73
N GLN A 38 26.75 -28.53 22.04
CA GLN A 38 28.17 -28.34 21.77
C GLN A 38 28.93 -27.65 22.91
N ASN A 39 28.24 -27.23 23.95
CA ASN A 39 28.80 -26.42 25.05
C ASN A 39 29.55 -25.19 24.56
N VAL A 40 29.05 -24.54 23.47
CA VAL A 40 29.60 -23.30 22.93
C VAL A 40 28.67 -22.13 23.18
N GLU A 41 29.26 -20.96 23.33
CA GLU A 41 28.51 -19.76 23.70
C GLU A 41 27.94 -19.02 22.48
N ARG A 42 28.47 -19.27 21.29
CA ARG A 42 28.14 -18.45 20.11
C ARG A 42 27.72 -19.28 18.91
N GLY A 43 26.70 -18.78 18.22
CA GLY A 43 26.26 -19.34 16.97
C GLY A 43 25.32 -18.39 16.21
N SER A 44 25.11 -18.70 14.94
CA SER A 44 24.28 -17.88 14.05
C SER A 44 23.61 -18.72 12.97
N ILE A 45 22.46 -18.24 12.48
CA ILE A 45 21.76 -18.81 11.33
C ILE A 45 21.70 -17.75 10.23
N TRP A 46 22.13 -18.14 9.04
CA TRP A 46 22.21 -17.31 7.86
C TRP A 46 21.29 -17.83 6.78
N ILE A 47 20.62 -16.92 6.05
CA ILE A 47 19.81 -17.27 4.88
C ILE A 47 20.20 -16.41 3.69
N LYS A 48 19.94 -16.90 2.48
CA LYS A 48 20.12 -16.11 1.26
C LYS A 48 18.87 -15.27 1.01
N GLN A 49 19.06 -13.95 0.92
CA GLN A 49 18.03 -12.99 0.51
C GLN A 49 18.55 -12.18 -0.68
N GLU A 50 17.87 -12.31 -1.82
CA GLU A 50 18.32 -11.68 -3.08
C GLU A 50 19.79 -11.98 -3.41
N ASN A 51 20.65 -10.98 -3.32
CA ASN A 51 22.09 -11.09 -3.62
C ASN A 51 22.97 -10.99 -2.36
N GLN A 52 22.43 -11.31 -1.19
CA GLN A 52 23.14 -11.25 0.09
C GLN A 52 22.84 -12.46 0.97
N TYR A 53 23.81 -12.83 1.82
CA TYR A 53 23.60 -13.74 2.94
C TYR A 53 23.32 -12.91 4.18
N VAL A 54 22.15 -13.08 4.79
CA VAL A 54 21.70 -12.28 5.94
C VAL A 54 21.65 -13.15 7.18
N CYS A 55 22.22 -12.68 8.27
CA CYS A 55 22.12 -13.31 9.58
C CYS A 55 20.71 -13.06 10.16
N VAL A 56 19.87 -14.09 10.18
CA VAL A 56 18.47 -14.00 10.66
C VAL A 56 18.32 -14.35 12.13
N GLU A 57 19.27 -15.08 12.71
CA GLU A 57 19.29 -15.38 14.13
C GLU A 57 20.73 -15.48 14.62
N SER A 58 20.98 -15.00 15.83
CA SER A 58 22.30 -15.01 16.46
C SER A 58 22.13 -15.15 17.97
N LEU A 59 22.94 -16.01 18.56
CA LEU A 59 23.03 -16.18 20.00
C LEU A 59 24.51 -16.15 20.42
N GLY A 60 24.80 -15.51 21.55
CA GLY A 60 26.14 -15.39 22.10
C GLY A 60 26.11 -14.92 23.56
N SER A 61 27.23 -14.49 24.11
CA SER A 61 27.30 -13.88 25.46
C SER A 61 26.31 -12.70 25.57
N PRO A 62 25.74 -12.41 26.76
CA PRO A 62 24.74 -11.35 26.93
C PRO A 62 25.12 -9.96 26.42
N THR A 63 26.42 -9.73 26.20
CA THR A 63 26.95 -8.46 25.64
C THR A 63 27.02 -8.44 24.10
N ASP A 64 26.91 -9.60 23.42
CA ASP A 64 27.23 -9.74 21.98
C ASP A 64 26.05 -10.19 21.10
N THR A 65 24.89 -10.52 21.68
CA THR A 65 23.79 -11.21 20.97
C THR A 65 23.10 -10.39 19.87
N ASP A 66 23.05 -9.07 19.99
CA ASP A 66 22.30 -8.24 19.04
C ASP A 66 23.15 -7.66 17.89
N ILE A 67 24.48 -7.83 17.95
CA ILE A 67 25.40 -7.16 17.02
C ILE A 67 25.40 -7.82 15.63
N ILE A 68 25.15 -9.13 15.55
CA ILE A 68 25.24 -9.90 14.29
C ILE A 68 23.87 -10.07 13.60
N LYS A 69 22.77 -10.09 14.35
CA LYS A 69 21.42 -10.22 13.77
C LYS A 69 21.13 -9.04 12.84
N GLY A 70 20.78 -9.34 11.57
CA GLY A 70 20.57 -8.35 10.52
C GLY A 70 21.82 -7.98 9.72
N PHE A 71 23.00 -8.46 10.10
CA PHE A 71 24.21 -8.28 9.30
C PHE A 71 24.12 -9.06 7.99
N SER A 72 24.67 -8.50 6.91
CA SER A 72 24.64 -9.11 5.58
C SER A 72 26.01 -9.17 4.92
N ILE A 73 26.26 -10.24 4.16
CA ILE A 73 27.47 -10.46 3.37
C ILE A 73 27.03 -10.58 1.90
N SER A 74 27.69 -9.85 0.99
CA SER A 74 27.41 -9.99 -0.44
C SER A 74 27.75 -11.41 -0.94
N VAL A 75 26.92 -11.96 -1.84
CA VAL A 75 27.17 -13.28 -2.45
C VAL A 75 28.49 -13.32 -3.21
N ASP A 76 28.94 -12.19 -3.79
CA ASP A 76 30.20 -12.10 -4.54
C ASP A 76 31.46 -12.16 -3.63
N ARG A 77 31.30 -12.07 -2.31
CA ARG A 77 32.43 -12.17 -1.36
C ARG A 77 32.64 -13.61 -0.89
N PRO A 78 33.86 -14.14 -0.96
CA PRO A 78 34.18 -15.43 -0.36
C PRO A 78 33.84 -15.44 1.12
N SER A 79 33.03 -16.39 1.55
CA SER A 79 32.64 -16.56 2.94
C SER A 79 32.37 -18.03 3.25
N ILE A 80 32.55 -18.43 4.53
CA ILE A 80 32.22 -19.78 4.98
C ILE A 80 30.73 -20.07 4.72
N VAL A 81 29.86 -19.09 4.96
CA VAL A 81 28.42 -19.17 4.70
C VAL A 81 28.15 -19.41 3.21
N GLY A 82 28.78 -18.60 2.34
CA GLY A 82 28.62 -18.72 0.87
C GLY A 82 29.07 -20.10 0.40
N TRP A 83 30.21 -20.58 0.84
CA TRP A 83 30.73 -21.88 0.45
C TRP A 83 29.77 -23.03 0.83
N VAL A 84 29.21 -23.03 2.05
CA VAL A 84 28.24 -24.03 2.49
C VAL A 84 26.92 -23.93 1.73
N MET A 85 26.49 -22.72 1.40
CA MET A 85 25.27 -22.51 0.58
C MET A 85 25.41 -23.06 -0.82
N GLU A 86 26.60 -22.96 -1.43
CA GLU A 86 26.86 -23.41 -2.80
C GLU A 86 27.12 -24.91 -2.91
N ASN A 87 27.85 -25.48 -1.93
CA ASN A 87 28.25 -26.88 -1.97
C ASN A 87 27.28 -27.82 -1.25
N ALA A 88 26.37 -27.30 -0.42
CA ALA A 88 25.46 -28.08 0.42
C ALA A 88 26.19 -29.09 1.35
N GLU A 89 27.43 -28.80 1.70
CA GLU A 89 28.27 -29.63 2.55
C GLU A 89 28.70 -28.89 3.80
N MET A 90 28.87 -29.63 4.91
CA MET A 90 29.41 -29.05 6.13
C MET A 90 30.89 -28.70 5.96
N THR A 91 31.35 -27.69 6.68
CA THR A 91 32.78 -27.34 6.72
C THR A 91 33.21 -26.93 8.12
N ILE A 92 34.47 -27.20 8.42
CA ILE A 92 35.14 -26.76 9.63
C ILE A 92 36.24 -25.79 9.21
N ALA A 93 36.24 -24.60 9.77
CA ALA A 93 37.20 -23.56 9.43
C ALA A 93 37.93 -23.06 10.68
N GLU A 94 39.25 -22.97 10.60
CA GLU A 94 40.05 -22.29 11.62
C GLU A 94 40.02 -20.77 11.38
N ALA A 95 39.54 -20.01 12.34
CA ALA A 95 39.46 -18.58 12.23
C ALA A 95 40.88 -17.98 12.04
N GLY A 96 41.02 -17.04 11.13
CA GLY A 96 42.28 -16.39 10.79
C GLY A 96 43.22 -17.21 9.89
N LYS A 97 42.97 -18.50 9.64
CA LYS A 97 43.76 -19.34 8.73
C LYS A 97 43.02 -19.71 7.48
N ASP A 98 41.72 -19.91 7.56
CA ASP A 98 40.86 -20.23 6.41
C ASP A 98 40.63 -18.98 5.54
N PRO A 99 40.94 -19.00 4.23
CA PRO A 99 40.78 -17.85 3.35
C PRO A 99 39.33 -17.44 3.14
N ARG A 100 38.37 -18.29 3.50
CA ARG A 100 36.91 -17.99 3.46
C ARG A 100 36.42 -17.30 4.72
N HIS A 101 37.29 -17.17 5.76
CA HIS A 101 36.95 -16.51 7.00
C HIS A 101 36.99 -14.99 6.83
N TYR A 102 35.88 -14.30 7.13
CA TYR A 102 35.75 -12.87 6.97
C TYR A 102 36.33 -12.11 8.19
N GLN A 103 37.67 -11.96 8.21
CA GLN A 103 38.42 -11.35 9.34
C GLN A 103 38.05 -9.91 9.61
N GLU A 104 37.84 -9.08 8.58
CA GLU A 104 37.46 -7.67 8.75
C GLU A 104 36.20 -7.48 9.58
N PHE A 105 35.28 -8.45 9.53
CA PHE A 105 34.07 -8.45 10.33
C PHE A 105 34.37 -8.67 11.81
N GLU A 106 35.18 -9.66 12.14
CA GLU A 106 35.56 -9.94 13.54
C GLU A 106 36.35 -8.81 14.16
N GLU A 107 37.30 -8.23 13.41
CA GLU A 107 38.10 -7.09 13.86
C GLU A 107 37.22 -5.86 14.13
N GLY A 108 36.27 -5.55 13.21
CA GLY A 108 35.33 -4.45 13.35
C GLY A 108 34.41 -4.58 14.56
N MET A 109 34.02 -5.82 14.91
CA MET A 109 33.11 -6.12 16.02
C MET A 109 33.84 -6.52 17.29
N LYS A 110 35.21 -6.52 17.31
CA LYS A 110 36.05 -6.98 18.43
C LYS A 110 35.72 -8.41 18.88
N LEU A 111 35.30 -9.26 17.95
CA LEU A 111 34.99 -10.66 18.18
C LEU A 111 36.27 -11.50 18.00
N LYS A 112 36.36 -12.64 18.70
CA LYS A 112 37.43 -13.61 18.51
C LYS A 112 36.79 -14.98 18.31
N SER A 113 37.11 -15.64 17.21
CA SER A 113 36.74 -17.03 16.93
C SER A 113 38.03 -17.86 16.84
N ALA A 114 37.99 -19.11 17.28
CA ALA A 114 39.05 -20.07 17.11
C ALA A 114 38.70 -21.10 16.04
N LEU A 115 37.52 -21.71 16.15
CA LEU A 115 37.02 -22.74 15.25
C LEU A 115 35.56 -22.46 14.91
N ILE A 116 35.19 -22.61 13.64
CA ILE A 116 33.85 -22.38 13.14
C ILE A 116 33.35 -23.65 12.47
N PHE A 117 32.27 -24.22 12.99
CA PHE A 117 31.51 -25.29 12.35
C PHE A 117 30.36 -24.67 11.56
N ALA A 118 30.25 -25.00 10.29
CA ALA A 118 29.18 -24.51 9.44
C ALA A 118 28.45 -25.68 8.75
N PHE A 119 27.15 -25.75 8.95
CA PHE A 119 26.30 -26.82 8.43
C PHE A 119 25.19 -26.25 7.57
N PRO A 120 24.86 -26.91 6.44
CA PRO A 120 23.72 -26.50 5.63
C PRO A 120 22.39 -26.91 6.30
N LEU A 121 21.39 -26.06 6.22
CA LEU A 121 20.00 -26.38 6.53
C LEU A 121 19.31 -26.74 5.23
N ILE A 122 19.11 -28.03 4.97
CA ILE A 122 18.59 -28.56 3.71
C ILE A 122 17.10 -28.85 3.85
N LEU A 123 16.28 -28.27 2.96
CA LEU A 123 14.84 -28.52 2.90
C LEU A 123 14.55 -29.87 2.19
N ARG A 124 13.34 -30.41 2.35
CA ARG A 124 12.91 -31.68 1.72
C ARG A 124 13.03 -31.70 0.20
N ASN A 125 13.00 -30.56 -0.46
CA ASN A 125 13.20 -30.44 -1.91
C ASN A 125 14.68 -30.47 -2.34
N GLY A 126 15.61 -30.66 -1.40
CA GLY A 126 17.05 -30.65 -1.64
C GLY A 126 17.68 -29.26 -1.71
N GLN A 127 16.91 -28.20 -1.56
CA GLN A 127 17.41 -26.83 -1.58
C GLN A 127 18.01 -26.44 -0.24
N VAL A 128 19.17 -25.76 -0.24
CA VAL A 128 19.75 -25.17 0.97
C VAL A 128 18.94 -23.94 1.35
N TYR A 129 18.27 -23.98 2.48
CA TYR A 129 17.52 -22.87 3.05
C TYR A 129 18.44 -21.85 3.70
N GLY A 130 19.48 -22.34 4.40
CA GLY A 130 20.37 -21.50 5.17
C GLY A 130 21.59 -22.26 5.66
N VAL A 131 22.38 -21.59 6.46
CA VAL A 131 23.58 -22.16 7.12
C VAL A 131 23.50 -21.87 8.61
N VAL A 132 23.71 -22.89 9.44
CA VAL A 132 23.93 -22.72 10.86
C VAL A 132 25.44 -22.74 11.14
N GLN A 133 25.93 -21.77 11.89
CA GLN A 133 27.31 -21.71 12.38
C GLN A 133 27.34 -21.86 13.89
N LEU A 134 28.26 -22.72 14.37
CA LEU A 134 28.63 -22.87 15.77
C LEU A 134 30.07 -22.41 15.91
N ILE A 135 30.34 -21.51 16.84
CA ILE A 135 31.58 -20.77 16.90
C ILE A 135 32.22 -20.96 18.26
N ASP A 136 33.41 -21.52 18.26
CA ASP A 136 34.28 -21.59 19.43
C ASP A 136 35.06 -20.28 19.57
N THR A 137 35.06 -19.69 20.77
CA THR A 137 35.69 -18.39 21.04
C THR A 137 37.06 -18.50 21.68
N SER A 138 37.66 -19.70 21.76
CA SER A 138 38.97 -19.95 22.41
C SER A 138 39.07 -19.56 23.90
N THR A 139 38.00 -19.13 24.52
CA THR A 139 37.92 -18.75 25.94
C THR A 139 37.29 -19.83 26.81
N GLY A 140 36.73 -20.88 26.18
CA GLY A 140 36.12 -22.02 26.85
C GLY A 140 37.14 -23.06 27.32
N ALA A 141 36.83 -23.76 28.42
CA ALA A 141 37.67 -24.82 28.97
C ALA A 141 37.76 -26.07 28.10
N ASP A 142 36.73 -26.33 27.24
CA ASP A 142 36.63 -27.50 26.37
C ASP A 142 36.50 -27.07 24.90
N PRO A 143 37.44 -27.48 24.01
CA PRO A 143 37.35 -27.18 22.59
C PRO A 143 36.18 -27.95 21.95
N LEU A 144 35.66 -27.40 20.82
CA LEU A 144 34.66 -28.08 20.00
C LEU A 144 35.06 -29.53 19.71
N ASN A 145 34.12 -30.47 19.91
CA ASN A 145 34.36 -31.87 19.66
C ASN A 145 34.37 -32.16 18.15
N VAL A 146 35.53 -32.55 17.63
CA VAL A 146 35.76 -32.89 16.22
C VAL A 146 35.74 -34.42 15.96
N ASP A 147 35.35 -35.23 16.94
CA ASP A 147 35.24 -36.69 16.71
C ASP A 147 34.19 -36.98 15.63
N ARG A 148 34.55 -37.87 14.71
CA ARG A 148 33.74 -38.19 13.53
C ARG A 148 32.33 -38.69 13.91
N LYS A 149 32.22 -39.51 14.93
CA LYS A 149 30.91 -40.01 15.40
C LYS A 149 30.04 -38.90 15.96
N TYR A 150 30.66 -37.94 16.61
CA TYR A 150 29.97 -36.82 17.17
C TYR A 150 29.49 -35.85 16.08
N LEU A 151 30.31 -35.62 15.05
CA LEU A 151 29.94 -34.82 13.90
C LEU A 151 28.79 -35.43 13.09
N GLU A 152 28.76 -36.79 12.96
CA GLU A 152 27.65 -37.52 12.35
C GLU A 152 26.35 -37.32 13.15
N LEU A 153 26.39 -37.43 14.48
CA LEU A 153 25.25 -37.17 15.37
C LEU A 153 24.75 -35.72 15.25
N LEU A 154 25.67 -34.77 15.25
CA LEU A 154 25.32 -33.35 15.11
C LEU A 154 24.66 -33.06 13.77
N LYS A 155 25.13 -33.68 12.70
CA LYS A 155 24.52 -33.62 11.38
C LYS A 155 23.10 -34.14 11.40
N ASP A 156 22.84 -35.30 12.00
CA ASP A 156 21.49 -35.86 12.12
C ASP A 156 20.54 -34.94 12.88
N ILE A 157 21.01 -34.31 13.96
CA ILE A 157 20.25 -33.30 14.72
C ILE A 157 19.92 -32.09 13.86
N ILE A 158 20.88 -31.61 13.03
CA ILE A 158 20.68 -30.46 12.14
C ILE A 158 19.71 -30.79 11.01
N ASP A 159 19.77 -31.99 10.45
CA ASP A 159 18.84 -32.49 9.43
C ASP A 159 17.40 -32.56 9.97
N MET A 160 17.24 -32.97 11.23
CA MET A 160 15.95 -32.93 11.92
C MET A 160 15.45 -31.52 12.16
N GLY A 161 16.32 -30.62 12.61
CA GLY A 161 15.99 -29.21 12.76
C GLY A 161 15.59 -28.54 11.44
N SER A 162 16.28 -28.92 10.35
CA SER A 162 15.93 -28.50 8.98
C SER A 162 14.54 -28.99 8.58
N THR A 163 14.19 -30.22 8.96
CA THR A 163 12.85 -30.79 8.70
C THR A 163 11.77 -30.05 9.49
N ALA A 164 11.99 -29.78 10.77
CA ALA A 164 11.06 -29.01 11.61
C ALA A 164 10.86 -27.60 11.05
N LEU A 165 11.94 -26.93 10.65
CA LEU A 165 11.92 -25.61 10.05
C LEU A 165 11.15 -25.60 8.72
N ASN A 166 11.36 -26.62 7.86
CA ASN A 166 10.61 -26.77 6.62
C ASN A 166 9.10 -26.90 6.89
N ASN A 167 8.70 -27.67 7.91
CA ASN A 167 7.30 -27.82 8.28
C ASN A 167 6.72 -26.49 8.80
N ALA A 168 7.42 -25.77 9.65
CA ALA A 168 6.99 -24.46 10.16
C ALA A 168 6.85 -23.42 9.04
N LEU A 169 7.79 -23.39 8.08
CA LEU A 169 7.72 -22.51 6.90
C LEU A 169 6.52 -22.84 6.02
N HIS A 170 6.29 -24.13 5.73
CA HIS A 170 5.12 -24.56 4.97
C HIS A 170 3.81 -24.25 5.69
N PHE A 171 3.75 -24.47 7.00
CA PHE A 171 2.58 -24.13 7.80
C PHE A 171 2.29 -22.62 7.76
N SER A 172 3.29 -21.79 7.98
CA SER A 172 3.18 -20.34 7.90
C SER A 172 2.68 -19.87 6.52
N GLN A 173 3.23 -20.44 5.44
CA GLN A 173 2.79 -20.16 4.07
C GLN A 173 1.34 -20.61 3.81
N GLN A 174 0.93 -21.77 4.34
CA GLN A 174 -0.44 -22.25 4.22
C GLN A 174 -1.43 -21.39 5.00
N VAL A 175 -1.09 -20.97 6.21
CA VAL A 175 -1.91 -20.04 7.01
C VAL A 175 -2.08 -18.73 6.26
N GLU A 176 -1.01 -18.16 5.73
CA GLU A 176 -1.08 -16.93 4.92
C GLU A 176 -1.94 -17.12 3.66
N LYS A 177 -1.80 -18.26 2.97
CA LYS A 177 -2.60 -18.59 1.79
C LYS A 177 -4.08 -18.82 2.14
N ASN A 178 -4.38 -19.48 3.26
CA ASN A 178 -5.75 -19.67 3.74
C ASN A 178 -6.39 -18.35 4.15
N LEU A 179 -5.68 -17.48 4.85
CA LEU A 179 -6.15 -16.13 5.18
C LEU A 179 -6.46 -15.32 3.91
N LYS A 180 -5.61 -15.43 2.87
CA LYS A 180 -5.86 -14.80 1.57
C LYS A 180 -7.09 -15.39 0.86
N LEU A 181 -7.28 -16.72 0.92
CA LEU A 181 -8.43 -17.40 0.34
C LEU A 181 -9.73 -17.08 1.09
N GLU A 182 -9.72 -17.09 2.42
CA GLU A 182 -10.87 -16.69 3.25
C GLU A 182 -11.25 -15.22 2.99
N HIS A 183 -10.25 -14.35 2.86
CA HIS A 183 -10.46 -12.96 2.48
C HIS A 183 -11.11 -12.85 1.09
N THR A 184 -10.63 -13.62 0.12
CA THR A 184 -11.20 -13.64 -1.24
C THR A 184 -12.62 -14.18 -1.24
N LEU A 185 -12.91 -15.23 -0.47
CA LEU A 185 -14.26 -15.80 -0.33
C LEU A 185 -15.22 -14.85 0.39
N ALA A 186 -14.79 -14.18 1.44
CA ALA A 186 -15.59 -13.16 2.14
C ALA A 186 -15.91 -11.96 1.23
N CYS A 187 -14.97 -11.56 0.35
CA CYS A 187 -15.19 -10.52 -0.65
C CYS A 187 -16.16 -10.94 -1.76
N ILE A 188 -16.19 -12.23 -2.11
CA ILE A 188 -17.12 -12.77 -3.14
C ILE A 188 -18.54 -12.92 -2.58
N GLN A 189 -18.69 -13.18 -1.28
CA GLN A 189 -20.00 -13.37 -0.62
C GLN A 189 -20.69 -12.07 -0.20
N SER A 190 -19.97 -10.94 -0.14
CA SER A 190 -20.59 -9.63 0.05
C SER A 190 -20.98 -9.06 -1.32
N ASP A 191 -22.21 -8.56 -1.48
CA ASP A 191 -22.68 -7.84 -2.68
C ASP A 191 -21.79 -6.63 -3.06
N ALA A 192 -20.93 -6.20 -2.15
CA ALA A 192 -19.85 -5.24 -2.40
C ALA A 192 -18.59 -6.00 -2.83
N GLN A 193 -18.37 -6.10 -4.13
CA GLN A 193 -17.18 -6.74 -4.73
C GLN A 193 -15.91 -5.89 -4.49
N ILE A 194 -15.36 -5.99 -3.29
CA ILE A 194 -14.12 -5.29 -2.91
C ILE A 194 -12.94 -6.16 -3.32
N ILE A 195 -12.08 -5.65 -4.21
CA ILE A 195 -10.95 -6.38 -4.79
C ILE A 195 -9.64 -5.74 -4.35
N GLY A 196 -8.73 -6.54 -3.79
CA GLY A 196 -7.38 -6.15 -3.43
C GLY A 196 -6.66 -7.25 -2.64
N GLN A 197 -5.34 -7.34 -2.84
CA GLN A 197 -4.46 -8.31 -2.18
C GLN A 197 -3.16 -7.66 -1.67
N SER A 198 -2.98 -6.36 -1.88
CA SER A 198 -1.83 -5.63 -1.35
C SER A 198 -1.88 -5.62 0.18
N CYS A 199 -0.71 -5.70 0.84
CA CYS A 199 -0.63 -5.72 2.30
C CYS A 199 -1.33 -4.50 2.92
N VAL A 200 -1.12 -3.32 2.35
CA VAL A 200 -1.74 -2.07 2.81
C VAL A 200 -3.27 -2.15 2.76
N PHE A 201 -3.82 -2.74 1.69
CA PHE A 201 -5.26 -2.88 1.55
C PHE A 201 -5.85 -3.98 2.45
N ILE A 202 -5.12 -5.08 2.66
CA ILE A 202 -5.51 -6.14 3.60
C ILE A 202 -5.63 -5.58 5.02
N ASP A 203 -4.69 -4.73 5.45
CA ASP A 203 -4.74 -4.07 6.76
C ASP A 203 -5.96 -3.15 6.91
N VAL A 204 -6.33 -2.44 5.85
CA VAL A 204 -7.58 -1.65 5.82
C VAL A 204 -8.79 -2.57 5.99
N MET A 205 -8.86 -3.68 5.25
CA MET A 205 -9.98 -4.62 5.32
C MET A 205 -10.07 -5.35 6.66
N LYS A 206 -8.95 -5.54 7.35
CA LYS A 206 -8.94 -6.03 8.72
C LYS A 206 -9.63 -5.02 9.65
N ARG A 207 -9.26 -3.74 9.58
CA ARG A 207 -9.94 -2.66 10.36
C ARG A 207 -11.42 -2.58 10.02
N VAL A 208 -11.80 -2.70 8.75
CA VAL A 208 -13.22 -2.73 8.32
C VAL A 208 -13.98 -3.82 9.06
N ARG A 209 -13.42 -5.04 9.15
CA ARG A 209 -14.05 -6.16 9.89
C ARG A 209 -14.14 -5.88 11.39
N ASP A 210 -13.05 -5.41 12.00
CA ASP A 210 -13.01 -5.11 13.43
C ASP A 210 -14.02 -4.01 13.78
N TYR A 211 -14.13 -2.96 12.97
CA TYR A 211 -15.04 -1.84 13.18
C TYR A 211 -16.49 -2.20 12.86
N ALA A 212 -16.73 -3.12 11.91
CA ALA A 212 -18.08 -3.59 11.59
C ALA A 212 -18.80 -4.20 12.79
N ALA A 213 -18.07 -4.86 13.70
CA ALA A 213 -18.61 -5.47 14.91
C ALA A 213 -19.10 -4.45 15.96
N THR A 214 -18.85 -3.15 15.77
CA THR A 214 -19.20 -2.08 16.72
C THR A 214 -20.27 -1.15 16.14
N ASP A 215 -20.98 -0.42 17.02
CA ASP A 215 -21.93 0.62 16.63
C ASP A 215 -21.32 2.04 16.62
N PHE A 216 -20.02 2.16 16.84
CA PHE A 216 -19.34 3.46 16.85
C PHE A 216 -19.33 4.11 15.45
N PRO A 217 -19.32 5.45 15.39
CA PRO A 217 -19.13 6.18 14.16
C PRO A 217 -17.80 5.84 13.48
N VAL A 218 -17.85 5.70 12.14
CA VAL A 218 -16.66 5.43 11.32
C VAL A 218 -16.45 6.59 10.35
N LEU A 219 -15.23 7.11 10.29
CA LEU A 219 -14.83 8.12 9.31
C LEU A 219 -13.87 7.51 8.29
N ILE A 220 -14.31 7.47 7.03
CA ILE A 220 -13.53 6.96 5.90
C ILE A 220 -12.90 8.15 5.18
N THR A 221 -11.57 8.21 5.13
CA THR A 221 -10.82 9.22 4.38
C THR A 221 -10.08 8.60 3.22
N GLY A 222 -9.86 9.36 2.15
CA GLY A 222 -9.12 8.91 0.97
C GLY A 222 -9.49 9.71 -0.26
N GLU A 223 -8.65 9.67 -1.27
CA GLU A 223 -8.84 10.38 -2.52
C GLU A 223 -10.15 9.99 -3.23
N SER A 224 -10.59 10.84 -4.16
CA SER A 224 -11.76 10.51 -4.99
C SER A 224 -11.50 9.24 -5.81
N GLY A 225 -12.52 8.37 -5.92
CA GLY A 225 -12.42 7.14 -6.71
C GLY A 225 -11.65 5.99 -6.05
N THR A 226 -11.30 6.05 -4.77
CA THR A 226 -10.63 4.96 -4.03
C THR A 226 -11.55 3.83 -3.60
N GLY A 227 -12.90 4.01 -3.68
CA GLY A 227 -13.92 3.02 -3.30
C GLY A 227 -14.43 3.18 -1.87
N LYS A 228 -14.52 4.42 -1.36
CA LYS A 228 -15.07 4.73 -0.02
C LYS A 228 -16.50 4.20 0.19
N ASP A 229 -17.31 4.28 -0.84
CA ASP A 229 -18.69 3.78 -0.89
C ASP A 229 -18.78 2.25 -0.74
N LEU A 230 -17.89 1.51 -1.41
CA LEU A 230 -17.80 0.06 -1.27
C LEU A 230 -17.40 -0.35 0.14
N VAL A 231 -16.46 0.37 0.75
CA VAL A 231 -16.03 0.14 2.12
C VAL A 231 -17.16 0.45 3.12
N ALA A 232 -17.92 1.52 2.90
CA ALA A 232 -19.09 1.83 3.72
C ALA A 232 -20.18 0.74 3.63
N THR A 233 -20.42 0.23 2.43
CA THR A 233 -21.33 -0.91 2.19
C THR A 233 -20.84 -2.17 2.91
N ALA A 234 -19.54 -2.46 2.84
CA ALA A 234 -18.95 -3.60 3.54
C ALA A 234 -19.06 -3.48 5.07
N LEU A 235 -18.82 -2.30 5.63
CA LEU A 235 -19.01 -2.03 7.06
C LEU A 235 -20.45 -2.32 7.51
N HIS A 236 -21.44 -1.98 6.69
CA HIS A 236 -22.84 -2.28 6.99
C HIS A 236 -23.12 -3.79 6.89
N ASN A 237 -22.75 -4.42 5.77
CA ASN A 237 -23.03 -5.83 5.48
C ASN A 237 -22.35 -6.80 6.48
N LEU A 238 -21.20 -6.40 7.03
CA LEU A 238 -20.47 -7.17 8.05
C LEU A 238 -20.91 -6.85 9.49
N SER A 239 -21.85 -5.91 9.68
CA SER A 239 -22.29 -5.48 11.00
C SER A 239 -23.49 -6.27 11.55
N SER A 240 -23.80 -6.08 12.82
CA SER A 240 -25.03 -6.58 13.44
C SER A 240 -26.32 -5.97 12.84
N ARG A 241 -26.18 -4.90 12.05
CA ARG A 241 -27.29 -4.19 11.38
C ARG A 241 -27.43 -4.53 9.90
N LYS A 242 -26.79 -5.59 9.39
CA LYS A 242 -26.79 -5.99 7.96
C LYS A 242 -28.20 -6.14 7.34
N ASP A 243 -29.17 -6.58 8.15
CA ASP A 243 -30.55 -6.79 7.72
C ASP A 243 -31.47 -5.57 8.03
N LYS A 244 -30.87 -4.45 8.44
CA LYS A 244 -31.54 -3.19 8.75
C LYS A 244 -31.37 -2.17 7.62
N PRO A 245 -32.14 -1.07 7.58
CA PRO A 245 -31.98 -0.06 6.54
C PRO A 245 -30.55 0.47 6.43
N PHE A 246 -30.04 0.53 5.20
CA PHE A 246 -28.79 1.22 4.84
C PHE A 246 -29.13 2.40 3.93
N VAL A 247 -29.04 3.60 4.48
CA VAL A 247 -29.40 4.84 3.77
C VAL A 247 -28.15 5.59 3.39
N VAL A 248 -28.01 5.90 2.10
CA VAL A 248 -26.85 6.60 1.53
C VAL A 248 -27.26 8.02 1.15
N GLN A 249 -26.48 9.00 1.58
CA GLN A 249 -26.65 10.39 1.17
C GLN A 249 -25.30 11.01 0.81
N ASN A 250 -25.18 11.50 -0.43
CA ASN A 250 -24.06 12.34 -0.81
C ASN A 250 -24.35 13.80 -0.46
N CYS A 251 -23.47 14.41 0.33
CA CYS A 251 -23.67 15.78 0.86
C CYS A 251 -23.35 16.87 -0.15
N SER A 252 -22.57 16.56 -1.21
CA SER A 252 -22.22 17.52 -2.26
C SER A 252 -23.20 17.54 -3.45
N ALA A 253 -24.07 16.51 -3.56
CA ALA A 253 -24.88 16.30 -4.75
C ALA A 253 -26.07 17.24 -4.91
N ILE A 254 -26.54 17.88 -3.81
CA ILE A 254 -27.73 18.72 -3.78
C ILE A 254 -27.49 20.01 -2.95
N PRO A 255 -28.18 21.12 -3.25
CA PRO A 255 -28.09 22.35 -2.47
C PRO A 255 -28.44 22.13 -0.99
N ASP A 256 -27.81 22.88 -0.11
CA ASP A 256 -27.94 22.78 1.36
C ASP A 256 -29.39 22.80 1.87
N THR A 257 -30.24 23.63 1.29
CA THR A 257 -31.67 23.73 1.69
C THR A 257 -32.42 22.45 1.39
N LEU A 258 -32.11 21.80 0.27
CA LEU A 258 -32.67 20.50 -0.08
C LEU A 258 -32.05 19.39 0.79
N LEU A 259 -30.73 19.41 1.00
CA LEU A 259 -30.04 18.45 1.86
C LEU A 259 -30.60 18.47 3.28
N GLU A 260 -30.90 19.68 3.82
CA GLU A 260 -31.52 19.84 5.12
C GLU A 260 -32.88 19.16 5.20
N SER A 261 -33.72 19.38 4.17
CA SER A 261 -35.06 18.78 4.11
C SER A 261 -35.03 17.26 3.87
N GLU A 262 -34.05 16.77 3.08
CA GLU A 262 -33.85 15.32 2.88
C GLU A 262 -33.41 14.62 4.17
N LEU A 263 -32.37 15.15 4.83
CA LEU A 263 -31.81 14.53 6.04
C LEU A 263 -32.77 14.54 7.22
N PHE A 264 -33.37 15.70 7.52
CA PHE A 264 -34.13 15.90 8.75
C PHE A 264 -35.65 15.77 8.58
N GLY A 265 -36.15 15.90 7.33
CA GLY A 265 -37.57 15.96 7.01
C GLY A 265 -38.21 17.30 7.40
N TYR A 266 -39.48 17.45 7.09
CA TYR A 266 -40.23 18.66 7.38
C TYR A 266 -41.72 18.38 7.63
N LYS A 267 -42.35 19.29 8.33
CA LYS A 267 -43.80 19.35 8.50
C LYS A 267 -44.43 20.26 7.46
N LYS A 268 -45.67 19.98 7.13
CA LYS A 268 -46.49 20.85 6.27
C LYS A 268 -46.44 22.30 6.78
N GLY A 269 -46.18 23.23 5.89
CA GLY A 269 -46.06 24.67 6.21
C GLY A 269 -44.72 25.11 6.78
N ALA A 270 -43.69 24.23 6.81
CA ALA A 270 -42.34 24.58 7.31
C ALA A 270 -41.62 25.62 6.44
N PHE A 271 -41.95 25.66 5.16
CA PHE A 271 -41.43 26.64 4.17
C PHE A 271 -42.41 26.76 3.00
N THR A 272 -42.21 27.76 2.15
CA THR A 272 -42.99 27.93 0.92
C THR A 272 -42.81 26.73 0.00
N GLY A 273 -43.89 25.93 -0.23
CA GLY A 273 -43.85 24.70 -1.00
C GLY A 273 -43.93 23.41 -0.16
N ALA A 274 -43.92 23.48 1.18
CA ALA A 274 -44.13 22.32 2.04
C ALA A 274 -45.65 21.99 2.14
N VAL A 275 -46.17 21.30 1.13
CA VAL A 275 -47.61 20.96 1.01
C VAL A 275 -47.97 19.79 1.91
N GLU A 276 -47.04 18.84 2.14
CA GLU A 276 -47.21 17.62 2.93
C GLU A 276 -46.07 17.42 3.93
N ASP A 277 -46.25 16.52 4.89
CA ASP A 277 -45.19 16.09 5.79
C ASP A 277 -44.21 15.20 5.05
N LYS A 278 -42.89 15.39 5.26
CA LYS A 278 -41.84 14.51 4.70
C LYS A 278 -41.01 13.94 5.83
N ILE A 279 -40.90 12.60 5.85
CA ILE A 279 -39.98 11.89 6.76
C ILE A 279 -38.56 12.05 6.24
N GLY A 280 -37.61 12.50 7.11
CA GLY A 280 -36.22 12.63 6.74
C GLY A 280 -35.48 11.30 6.73
N LEU A 281 -34.38 11.24 5.95
CA LEU A 281 -33.54 10.05 5.77
C LEU A 281 -32.99 9.52 7.09
N LEU A 282 -32.59 10.40 8.03
CA LEU A 282 -32.11 10.00 9.36
C LEU A 282 -33.19 9.27 10.16
N LYS A 283 -34.46 9.65 10.02
CA LYS A 283 -35.58 8.95 10.67
C LYS A 283 -35.95 7.67 9.93
N ALA A 284 -35.88 7.65 8.63
CA ALA A 284 -36.11 6.45 7.81
C ALA A 284 -35.07 5.35 8.09
N ALA A 285 -33.85 5.74 8.50
CA ALA A 285 -32.76 4.83 8.87
C ALA A 285 -32.82 4.35 10.32
N ASP A 286 -33.89 4.63 11.06
CA ASP A 286 -33.99 4.27 12.48
C ASP A 286 -33.81 2.74 12.69
N GLY A 287 -32.92 2.36 13.59
CA GLY A 287 -32.46 0.98 13.79
C GLY A 287 -31.37 0.51 12.83
N GLY A 288 -31.04 1.27 11.79
CA GLY A 288 -30.11 0.93 10.72
C GLY A 288 -28.82 1.72 10.70
N THR A 289 -28.30 1.95 9.50
CA THR A 289 -27.03 2.65 9.25
C THR A 289 -27.24 3.77 8.23
N VAL A 290 -26.63 4.92 8.49
CA VAL A 290 -26.59 6.06 7.56
C VAL A 290 -25.17 6.25 7.08
N PHE A 291 -25.01 6.27 5.77
CA PHE A 291 -23.75 6.62 5.11
C PHE A 291 -23.82 8.03 4.54
N LEU A 292 -22.97 8.92 5.05
CA LEU A 292 -22.85 10.31 4.62
C LEU A 292 -21.55 10.45 3.79
N ASP A 293 -21.72 10.46 2.47
CA ASP A 293 -20.59 10.67 1.56
C ASP A 293 -20.29 12.16 1.39
N GLU A 294 -19.01 12.48 1.19
CA GLU A 294 -18.46 13.83 1.07
C GLU A 294 -18.93 14.76 2.22
N ILE A 295 -18.81 14.28 3.47
CA ILE A 295 -19.23 15.03 4.67
C ILE A 295 -18.51 16.38 4.81
N GLY A 296 -17.30 16.49 4.26
CA GLY A 296 -16.53 17.73 4.24
C GLY A 296 -17.12 18.86 3.37
N ASP A 297 -18.15 18.55 2.55
CA ASP A 297 -18.87 19.53 1.75
C ASP A 297 -20.13 20.09 2.44
N MET A 298 -20.49 19.51 3.58
CA MET A 298 -21.67 19.96 4.35
C MET A 298 -21.47 21.37 4.90
N SER A 299 -22.47 22.25 4.78
CA SER A 299 -22.40 23.60 5.35
C SER A 299 -22.31 23.60 6.86
N PHE A 300 -21.68 24.62 7.42
CA PHE A 300 -21.47 24.79 8.85
C PHE A 300 -22.79 24.76 9.68
N ARG A 301 -23.90 25.24 9.09
CA ARG A 301 -25.24 25.17 9.66
C ARG A 301 -25.74 23.72 9.77
N LEU A 302 -25.60 22.94 8.72
CA LEU A 302 -26.03 21.54 8.70
C LEU A 302 -25.17 20.66 9.62
N GLN A 303 -23.87 20.94 9.68
CA GLN A 303 -22.97 20.30 10.63
C GLN A 303 -23.46 20.46 12.09
N SER A 304 -23.94 21.66 12.46
CA SER A 304 -24.49 21.92 13.81
C SER A 304 -25.74 21.09 14.11
N ARG A 305 -26.58 20.85 13.12
CA ARG A 305 -27.78 20.01 13.27
C ARG A 305 -27.43 18.54 13.35
N LEU A 306 -26.52 18.08 12.50
CA LEU A 306 -26.04 16.69 12.53
C LEU A 306 -25.36 16.36 13.87
N LEU A 307 -24.56 17.28 14.40
CA LEU A 307 -23.93 17.14 15.72
C LEU A 307 -24.96 16.85 16.82
N ARG A 308 -26.08 17.58 16.85
CA ARG A 308 -27.15 17.35 17.81
C ARG A 308 -27.75 15.95 17.69
N VAL A 309 -27.93 15.47 16.48
CA VAL A 309 -28.42 14.10 16.23
C VAL A 309 -27.45 13.05 16.77
N ILE A 310 -26.14 13.24 16.51
CA ILE A 310 -25.12 12.30 16.98
C ILE A 310 -24.97 12.30 18.51
N GLN A 311 -25.09 13.48 19.12
CA GLN A 311 -24.91 13.63 20.57
C GLN A 311 -26.11 13.12 21.39
N ASN A 312 -27.32 13.43 20.92
CA ASN A 312 -28.54 13.22 21.71
C ASN A 312 -29.35 12.00 21.26
N ASN A 313 -29.00 11.43 20.09
CA ASN A 313 -29.82 10.43 19.42
C ASN A 313 -31.26 10.91 19.19
N GLU A 314 -31.41 12.20 18.86
CA GLU A 314 -32.70 12.83 18.64
C GLU A 314 -32.71 13.62 17.32
N ILE A 315 -33.82 13.53 16.62
CA ILE A 315 -34.07 14.28 15.39
C ILE A 315 -35.23 15.25 15.58
N LYS A 316 -35.10 16.45 14.99
CA LYS A 316 -36.12 17.48 14.92
C LYS A 316 -36.38 17.86 13.47
N PRO A 317 -37.54 17.51 12.90
CA PRO A 317 -37.92 17.95 11.54
C PRO A 317 -38.05 19.46 11.44
N LEU A 318 -37.95 20.00 10.22
CA LEU A 318 -38.16 21.41 9.93
C LEU A 318 -39.63 21.77 10.24
N GLY A 319 -39.86 22.90 10.91
CA GLY A 319 -41.20 23.34 11.31
C GLY A 319 -41.82 22.59 12.50
N GLU A 320 -41.14 21.54 13.02
CA GLU A 320 -41.62 20.78 14.21
C GLU A 320 -40.99 21.36 15.49
N THR A 321 -41.77 21.34 16.59
CA THR A 321 -41.24 21.74 17.89
C THR A 321 -40.77 20.55 18.72
N ARG A 322 -41.30 19.35 18.46
CA ARG A 322 -40.99 18.11 19.17
C ARG A 322 -39.78 17.40 18.57
N THR A 323 -38.95 16.82 19.43
CA THR A 323 -37.88 15.90 19.02
C THR A 323 -38.38 14.45 19.08
N SER A 324 -37.85 13.59 18.24
CA SER A 324 -38.07 12.14 18.28
C SER A 324 -36.73 11.42 18.43
N LYS A 325 -36.71 10.39 19.31
CA LYS A 325 -35.51 9.54 19.45
C LYS A 325 -35.31 8.68 18.21
N ILE A 326 -34.04 8.48 17.87
CA ILE A 326 -33.60 7.59 16.80
C ILE A 326 -32.35 6.81 17.25
N ASN A 327 -32.19 5.61 16.71
CA ASN A 327 -31.00 4.78 16.96
C ASN A 327 -30.34 4.45 15.60
N ILE A 328 -29.38 5.24 15.19
CA ILE A 328 -28.68 5.06 13.92
C ILE A 328 -27.18 4.90 14.13
N ARG A 329 -26.55 4.05 13.31
CA ARG A 329 -25.11 4.01 13.17
C ARG A 329 -24.69 4.95 12.05
N ILE A 330 -23.66 5.77 12.24
CA ILE A 330 -23.17 6.72 11.24
C ILE A 330 -21.85 6.25 10.67
N ILE A 331 -21.77 6.19 9.35
CA ILE A 331 -20.54 6.03 8.57
C ILE A 331 -20.42 7.31 7.73
N SER A 332 -19.26 7.96 7.76
CA SER A 332 -19.00 9.18 6.99
C SER A 332 -17.80 8.99 6.09
N ALA A 333 -17.81 9.61 4.91
CA ALA A 333 -16.67 9.60 4.02
C ALA A 333 -16.33 11.01 3.51
N THR A 334 -15.06 11.25 3.22
CA THR A 334 -14.60 12.49 2.59
C THR A 334 -13.24 12.31 1.90
N ASN A 335 -13.00 13.10 0.86
CA ASN A 335 -11.70 13.27 0.24
C ASN A 335 -10.97 14.53 0.75
N LYS A 336 -11.61 15.37 1.57
CA LYS A 336 -11.05 16.61 2.10
C LYS A 336 -10.25 16.37 3.38
N ASP A 337 -9.22 17.20 3.58
CA ASP A 337 -8.52 17.30 4.85
C ASP A 337 -9.38 18.10 5.84
N LEU A 338 -10.09 17.39 6.73
CA LEU A 338 -10.95 17.98 7.72
C LEU A 338 -10.18 18.82 8.76
N ASN A 339 -8.92 18.47 9.06
CA ASN A 339 -8.10 19.25 9.99
C ASN A 339 -7.82 20.65 9.41
N ASN A 340 -7.50 20.72 8.13
CA ASN A 340 -7.34 21.99 7.43
C ASN A 340 -8.68 22.75 7.34
N GLY A 341 -9.80 22.04 7.14
CA GLY A 341 -11.15 22.59 7.18
C GLY A 341 -11.51 23.21 8.55
N ILE A 342 -11.08 22.60 9.65
CA ILE A 342 -11.27 23.14 11.01
C ILE A 342 -10.49 24.46 11.17
N LEU A 343 -9.23 24.49 10.75
CA LEU A 343 -8.39 25.69 10.79
C LEU A 343 -9.00 26.87 9.99
N LYS A 344 -9.62 26.56 8.85
CA LYS A 344 -10.32 27.53 7.99
C LYS A 344 -11.74 27.87 8.44
N LYS A 345 -12.25 27.25 9.52
CA LYS A 345 -13.63 27.37 10.00
C LYS A 345 -14.69 26.92 8.99
N GLU A 346 -14.32 26.01 8.09
CA GLU A 346 -15.23 25.36 7.13
C GLU A 346 -15.86 24.09 7.72
N PHE A 347 -15.17 23.46 8.69
CA PHE A 347 -15.66 22.28 9.41
C PHE A 347 -15.59 22.49 10.93
N ARG A 348 -16.57 21.93 11.65
CA ARG A 348 -16.64 22.07 13.11
C ARG A 348 -15.77 21.04 13.80
N GLU A 349 -14.96 21.49 14.73
CA GLU A 349 -14.08 20.63 15.54
C GLU A 349 -14.87 19.64 16.41
N ASP A 350 -15.99 20.08 17.01
CA ASP A 350 -16.85 19.23 17.86
C ASP A 350 -17.51 18.09 17.05
N LEU A 351 -17.93 18.34 15.83
CA LEU A 351 -18.44 17.32 14.93
C LEU A 351 -17.34 16.35 14.50
N PHE A 352 -16.14 16.87 14.18
CA PHE A 352 -15.00 16.03 13.79
C PHE A 352 -14.70 14.96 14.85
N TYR A 353 -14.56 15.33 16.12
CA TYR A 353 -14.30 14.36 17.18
C TYR A 353 -15.43 13.35 17.41
N ARG A 354 -16.65 13.69 17.05
CA ARG A 354 -17.79 12.76 17.14
C ARG A 354 -17.88 11.79 15.96
N LEU A 355 -17.40 12.18 14.78
CA LEU A 355 -17.36 11.32 13.60
C LEU A 355 -16.09 10.47 13.55
N ASN A 356 -14.94 11.02 13.97
CA ASN A 356 -13.64 10.39 13.90
C ASN A 356 -13.32 9.49 15.10
N VAL A 357 -14.28 8.63 15.48
CA VAL A 357 -14.07 7.65 16.57
C VAL A 357 -13.28 6.45 16.04
N LEU A 358 -13.65 5.95 14.87
CA LEU A 358 -12.98 4.84 14.21
C LEU A 358 -12.51 5.29 12.80
N PRO A 359 -11.26 5.74 12.66
CA PRO A 359 -10.76 6.21 11.39
C PRO A 359 -10.35 5.05 10.46
N ILE A 360 -10.76 5.15 9.19
CA ILE A 360 -10.28 4.30 8.10
C ILE A 360 -9.70 5.21 7.02
N HIS A 361 -8.43 5.02 6.70
CA HIS A 361 -7.80 5.70 5.57
C HIS A 361 -7.64 4.73 4.40
N LEU A 362 -8.23 5.07 3.23
CA LEU A 362 -8.09 4.29 2.01
C LEU A 362 -6.88 4.77 1.22
N PRO A 363 -5.89 3.91 0.99
CA PRO A 363 -4.73 4.27 0.21
C PRO A 363 -5.11 4.51 -1.26
N PRO A 364 -4.48 5.48 -1.93
CA PRO A 364 -4.65 5.69 -3.36
C PRO A 364 -4.09 4.50 -4.15
N LEU A 365 -4.57 4.31 -5.39
CA LEU A 365 -4.24 3.14 -6.20
C LEU A 365 -2.74 3.00 -6.48
N ARG A 366 -2.01 4.13 -6.60
CA ARG A 366 -0.54 4.16 -6.76
C ARG A 366 0.24 3.56 -5.59
N GLU A 367 -0.34 3.49 -4.39
CA GLU A 367 0.26 2.86 -3.20
C GLU A 367 -0.09 1.37 -3.08
N ARG A 368 -1.04 0.88 -3.89
CA ARG A 368 -1.45 -0.53 -3.95
C ARG A 368 -1.32 -1.10 -5.36
N LYS A 369 -0.17 -0.87 -6.00
CA LYS A 369 0.13 -1.29 -7.38
C LYS A 369 -0.13 -2.77 -7.66
N LYS A 370 0.09 -3.65 -6.65
CA LYS A 370 -0.19 -5.09 -6.76
C LYS A 370 -1.68 -5.42 -6.99
N ASP A 371 -2.58 -4.48 -6.71
CA ASP A 371 -4.01 -4.67 -6.92
C ASP A 371 -4.45 -4.31 -8.34
N ILE A 372 -3.63 -3.52 -9.07
CA ILE A 372 -3.96 -3.05 -10.43
C ILE A 372 -4.24 -4.22 -11.39
N PRO A 373 -3.39 -5.26 -11.50
CA PRO A 373 -3.67 -6.39 -12.38
C PRO A 373 -4.99 -7.11 -12.08
N LEU A 374 -5.33 -7.24 -10.80
CA LEU A 374 -6.58 -7.88 -10.37
C LEU A 374 -7.80 -7.03 -10.73
N LEU A 375 -7.74 -5.73 -10.44
CA LEU A 375 -8.79 -4.77 -10.76
C LEU A 375 -9.01 -4.68 -12.27
N VAL A 376 -7.94 -4.62 -13.06
CA VAL A 376 -8.00 -4.62 -14.52
C VAL A 376 -8.71 -5.88 -15.04
N ASN A 377 -8.30 -7.07 -14.59
CA ASN A 377 -8.92 -8.33 -15.01
C ASN A 377 -10.40 -8.40 -14.61
N TYR A 378 -10.73 -7.92 -13.42
CA TYR A 378 -12.10 -7.87 -12.94
C TYR A 378 -12.95 -6.94 -13.80
N PHE A 379 -12.52 -5.72 -14.08
CA PHE A 379 -13.26 -4.77 -14.89
C PHE A 379 -13.36 -5.25 -16.34
N LEU A 380 -12.29 -5.81 -16.92
CA LEU A 380 -12.36 -6.40 -18.25
C LEU A 380 -13.44 -7.48 -18.34
N LYS A 381 -13.51 -8.38 -17.36
CA LYS A 381 -14.52 -9.43 -17.31
C LYS A 381 -15.93 -8.86 -17.15
N ARG A 382 -16.13 -7.95 -16.19
CA ARG A 382 -17.44 -7.33 -15.90
C ARG A 382 -17.99 -6.54 -17.07
N GLU A 383 -17.17 -5.65 -17.62
CA GLU A 383 -17.59 -4.75 -18.70
C GLU A 383 -17.75 -5.50 -20.04
N SER A 384 -16.91 -6.52 -20.30
CA SER A 384 -17.09 -7.37 -21.50
C SER A 384 -18.43 -8.11 -21.48
N LEU A 385 -18.82 -8.64 -20.30
CA LEU A 385 -20.12 -9.30 -20.13
C LEU A 385 -21.28 -8.30 -20.31
N ALA A 386 -21.16 -7.10 -19.76
CA ALA A 386 -22.17 -6.06 -19.88
C ALA A 386 -22.36 -5.56 -21.32
N LEU A 387 -21.27 -5.47 -22.09
CA LEU A 387 -21.27 -5.03 -23.49
C LEU A 387 -21.54 -6.16 -24.48
N GLY A 388 -21.56 -7.43 -24.06
CA GLY A 388 -21.71 -8.59 -24.95
C GLY A 388 -20.53 -8.80 -25.89
N VAL A 389 -19.32 -8.31 -25.55
CA VAL A 389 -18.10 -8.44 -26.36
C VAL A 389 -17.16 -9.49 -25.79
N SER A 390 -16.25 -10.00 -26.63
CA SER A 390 -15.21 -10.93 -26.16
C SER A 390 -14.27 -10.25 -25.17
N GLN A 391 -13.90 -10.98 -24.09
CA GLN A 391 -12.95 -10.47 -23.10
C GLN A 391 -11.58 -10.25 -23.74
N LYS A 392 -11.07 -9.03 -23.67
CA LYS A 392 -9.73 -8.67 -24.12
C LYS A 392 -8.67 -9.01 -23.08
N ARG A 393 -7.43 -9.12 -23.52
CA ARG A 393 -6.26 -9.31 -22.65
C ARG A 393 -5.34 -8.11 -22.76
N ILE A 394 -4.56 -7.87 -21.71
CA ILE A 394 -3.55 -6.82 -21.68
C ILE A 394 -2.18 -7.47 -21.76
N SER A 395 -1.30 -6.96 -22.64
CA SER A 395 0.07 -7.44 -22.75
C SER A 395 0.87 -7.14 -21.47
N LYS A 396 1.92 -7.93 -21.18
CA LYS A 396 2.77 -7.71 -20.01
C LYS A 396 3.38 -6.30 -19.96
N LYS A 397 3.81 -5.77 -21.12
CA LYS A 397 4.37 -4.41 -21.22
C LYS A 397 3.32 -3.35 -20.89
N ALA A 398 2.11 -3.48 -21.45
CA ALA A 398 1.03 -2.55 -21.13
C ALA A 398 0.63 -2.62 -19.65
N LEU A 399 0.59 -3.82 -19.06
CA LEU A 399 0.27 -3.98 -17.64
C LEU A 399 1.31 -3.31 -16.74
N GLN A 400 2.59 -3.43 -17.06
CA GLN A 400 3.67 -2.76 -16.32
C GLN A 400 3.52 -1.23 -16.39
N HIS A 401 3.12 -0.68 -17.53
CA HIS A 401 2.82 0.75 -17.66
C HIS A 401 1.65 1.18 -16.77
N LEU A 402 0.61 0.34 -16.66
CA LEU A 402 -0.52 0.61 -15.77
C LEU A 402 -0.12 0.59 -14.29
N GLU A 403 0.78 -0.31 -13.89
CA GLU A 403 1.32 -0.36 -12.51
C GLU A 403 2.17 0.87 -12.16
N ASP A 404 2.81 1.49 -13.15
CA ASP A 404 3.66 2.67 -12.96
C ASP A 404 2.91 4.00 -13.08
N TYR A 405 1.69 3.99 -13.58
CA TYR A 405 0.87 5.18 -13.72
C TYR A 405 0.37 5.71 -12.37
N GLN A 406 0.13 7.04 -12.24
CA GLN A 406 -0.21 7.66 -10.94
C GLN A 406 -1.65 7.47 -10.50
N TRP A 407 -2.57 7.23 -11.44
CA TRP A 407 -3.99 7.02 -11.16
C TRP A 407 -4.60 8.11 -10.26
N GLU A 408 -4.54 9.37 -10.69
CA GLU A 408 -5.11 10.50 -9.93
C GLU A 408 -6.61 10.31 -9.64
N GLY A 409 -7.35 9.70 -10.57
CA GLY A 409 -8.75 9.32 -10.39
C GLY A 409 -8.95 7.92 -9.81
N ASN A 410 -7.88 7.24 -9.37
CA ASN A 410 -7.89 5.96 -8.68
C ASN A 410 -8.66 4.85 -9.44
N ILE A 411 -9.52 4.09 -8.74
CA ILE A 411 -10.30 2.98 -9.33
C ILE A 411 -11.29 3.48 -10.38
N ARG A 412 -11.86 4.68 -10.19
CA ARG A 412 -12.82 5.26 -11.16
C ARG A 412 -12.14 5.55 -12.50
N GLU A 413 -10.92 6.04 -12.48
CA GLU A 413 -10.12 6.26 -13.69
C GLU A 413 -9.73 4.94 -14.35
N LEU A 414 -9.33 3.93 -13.56
CA LEU A 414 -9.02 2.59 -14.05
C LEU A 414 -10.23 1.92 -14.72
N GLU A 415 -11.42 2.03 -14.13
CA GLU A 415 -12.65 1.53 -14.71
C GLU A 415 -12.96 2.22 -16.06
N ASN A 416 -12.84 3.54 -16.12
CA ASN A 416 -13.03 4.31 -17.36
C ASN A 416 -11.99 3.93 -18.43
N PHE A 417 -10.75 3.69 -18.03
CA PHE A 417 -9.70 3.19 -18.92
C PHE A 417 -10.07 1.83 -19.52
N VAL A 418 -10.59 0.90 -18.72
CA VAL A 418 -11.04 -0.41 -19.23
C VAL A 418 -12.21 -0.27 -20.20
N LYS A 419 -13.19 0.58 -19.91
CA LYS A 419 -14.31 0.89 -20.81
C LYS A 419 -13.82 1.45 -22.15
N TYR A 420 -12.83 2.35 -22.09
CA TYR A 420 -12.20 2.91 -23.27
C TYR A 420 -11.55 1.81 -24.14
N ILE A 421 -10.76 0.91 -23.52
CA ILE A 421 -10.11 -0.19 -24.25
C ILE A 421 -11.13 -1.11 -24.93
N LEU A 422 -12.17 -1.48 -24.23
CA LEU A 422 -13.19 -2.36 -24.78
C LEU A 422 -13.91 -1.74 -25.98
N SER A 423 -14.00 -0.39 -26.01
CA SER A 423 -14.70 0.34 -27.06
C SER A 423 -13.83 0.74 -28.26
N THR A 424 -12.49 0.85 -28.09
CA THR A 424 -11.62 1.46 -29.11
C THR A 424 -10.53 0.55 -29.66
N VAL A 425 -10.17 -0.51 -28.95
CA VAL A 425 -9.13 -1.45 -29.40
C VAL A 425 -9.80 -2.61 -30.12
N ASP A 426 -9.43 -2.89 -31.36
CA ASP A 426 -10.02 -4.01 -32.13
C ASP A 426 -9.37 -5.34 -31.81
N ASN A 427 -8.09 -5.33 -31.41
CA ASN A 427 -7.32 -6.53 -31.11
C ASN A 427 -7.76 -7.23 -29.82
N ASN A 428 -7.67 -8.56 -29.78
CA ASN A 428 -7.93 -9.35 -28.58
C ASN A 428 -6.87 -9.14 -27.48
N ILE A 429 -5.68 -8.65 -27.82
CA ILE A 429 -4.59 -8.34 -26.89
C ILE A 429 -4.19 -6.89 -27.08
N MET A 430 -4.39 -6.07 -26.04
CA MET A 430 -3.96 -4.67 -26.04
C MET A 430 -2.46 -4.57 -25.83
N GLY A 431 -1.76 -3.93 -26.76
CA GLY A 431 -0.35 -3.54 -26.65
C GLY A 431 -0.17 -2.21 -25.92
N ALA A 432 1.09 -1.86 -25.61
CA ALA A 432 1.42 -0.54 -25.04
C ALA A 432 1.15 0.60 -26.03
N ASP A 433 1.25 0.33 -27.33
CA ASP A 433 1.05 1.32 -28.40
C ASP A 433 -0.42 1.71 -28.59
N GLU A 434 -1.36 0.88 -28.12
CA GLU A 434 -2.80 1.10 -28.21
C GLU A 434 -3.35 1.87 -26.98
N MET A 435 -2.48 2.20 -26.02
CA MET A 435 -2.87 3.02 -24.87
C MET A 435 -3.20 4.46 -25.28
N PRO A 436 -4.15 5.13 -24.58
CA PRO A 436 -4.44 6.54 -24.81
C PRO A 436 -3.19 7.42 -24.64
N ASP A 437 -3.11 8.52 -25.41
CA ASP A 437 -1.91 9.36 -25.47
C ASP A 437 -1.53 10.00 -24.13
N HIS A 438 -2.48 10.25 -23.24
CA HIS A 438 -2.18 10.78 -21.91
C HIS A 438 -1.42 9.76 -21.02
N PHE A 439 -1.70 8.46 -21.14
CA PHE A 439 -0.91 7.42 -20.47
C PHE A 439 0.51 7.30 -21.04
N LYS A 440 0.67 7.50 -22.36
CA LYS A 440 1.99 7.49 -23.02
C LYS A 440 2.85 8.68 -22.62
N ASN A 441 2.26 9.87 -22.56
CA ASN A 441 2.99 11.11 -22.29
C ASN A 441 3.58 11.19 -20.86
N GLU A 442 2.96 10.61 -19.86
CA GLU A 442 3.55 10.53 -18.52
C GLU A 442 4.77 9.62 -18.47
N LEU A 443 4.78 8.54 -19.25
CA LEU A 443 5.92 7.65 -19.39
C LEU A 443 7.10 8.34 -20.09
N TYR A 444 6.83 9.16 -21.11
CA TYR A 444 7.87 9.95 -21.78
C TYR A 444 8.51 10.97 -20.83
N LYS A 445 7.75 11.61 -19.95
CA LYS A 445 8.28 12.55 -18.97
C LYS A 445 9.19 11.89 -17.94
N ARG A 446 8.92 10.65 -17.52
CA ARG A 446 9.74 9.91 -16.54
C ARG A 446 11.04 9.37 -17.14
N ASN A 447 10.99 8.83 -18.35
CA ASN A 447 12.20 8.30 -19.02
C ASN A 447 13.17 9.40 -19.40
N HIS A 448 12.74 10.66 -19.53
CA HIS A 448 13.61 11.80 -19.87
C HIS A 448 14.14 12.53 -18.62
N ASN A 449 13.58 12.30 -17.42
CA ASN A 449 14.15 12.84 -16.17
C ASN A 449 15.34 12.03 -15.63
N ASN A 450 15.64 10.83 -16.19
CA ASN A 450 16.77 9.98 -15.77
C ASN A 450 17.95 9.97 -16.79
N THR A 451 17.83 10.69 -17.88
CA THR A 451 18.98 10.93 -18.78
C THR A 451 19.21 12.42 -18.84
N VAL A 452 20.33 12.87 -18.31
CA VAL A 452 20.87 14.21 -18.57
C VAL A 452 21.06 14.32 -20.08
N PRO A 453 20.33 15.15 -20.81
CA PRO A 453 20.63 15.42 -22.19
C PRO A 453 21.74 16.47 -22.22
N LEU A 454 22.88 16.08 -22.77
CA LEU A 454 23.81 17.03 -23.37
C LEU A 454 23.10 17.73 -24.55
N HIS A 455 22.95 19.04 -24.43
CA HIS A 455 22.72 20.04 -25.47
C HIS A 455 21.47 19.96 -26.37
N GLU A 456 20.56 20.86 -26.08
CA GLU A 456 20.13 21.96 -26.97
C GLU A 456 19.32 22.96 -26.14
N GLU A 457 19.97 24.04 -25.73
CA GLU A 457 19.35 25.16 -25.06
C GLU A 457 18.42 25.93 -26.03
N PRO A 458 17.19 26.26 -25.60
CA PRO A 458 16.56 27.47 -26.13
C PRO A 458 17.15 28.65 -25.36
N ILE A 459 17.79 29.51 -26.10
CA ILE A 459 18.36 30.80 -25.64
C ILE A 459 17.32 31.60 -24.86
N PHE A 460 17.36 31.52 -23.55
CA PHE A 460 16.87 32.55 -22.64
C PHE A 460 18.05 32.94 -21.74
N SER A 461 18.63 34.10 -22.06
CA SER A 461 19.63 34.74 -21.22
C SER A 461 19.01 35.07 -19.86
N ALA A 462 19.30 34.26 -18.85
CA ALA A 462 19.12 34.66 -17.46
C ALA A 462 20.46 35.15 -16.94
N ASN A 463 20.71 36.43 -17.07
CA ASN A 463 21.67 37.12 -16.21
C ASN A 463 20.96 37.52 -14.92
N SER A 464 21.57 37.07 -13.82
CA SER A 464 21.39 37.50 -12.44
C SER A 464 20.04 37.21 -11.78
N LEU A 465 20.03 36.34 -10.73
CA LEU A 465 19.76 36.86 -9.39
C LEU A 465 19.81 35.73 -8.35
N SER A 466 20.55 36.04 -7.34
CA SER A 466 20.67 35.41 -6.03
C SER A 466 19.35 35.45 -5.24
N SER A 467 19.12 34.36 -4.46
CA SER A 467 18.41 34.35 -3.17
C SER A 467 16.92 34.74 -3.08
N GLY A 468 16.07 33.79 -2.72
CA GLY A 468 14.95 33.95 -1.76
C GLY A 468 13.58 34.20 -2.36
N SER A 469 12.65 33.35 -2.00
CA SER A 469 11.19 33.43 -2.15
C SER A 469 10.58 32.88 -3.46
N ALA A 470 9.59 31.99 -3.27
CA ALA A 470 8.78 31.40 -4.33
C ALA A 470 7.87 32.44 -4.99
N GLU A 471 8.41 33.16 -6.00
CA GLU A 471 7.61 34.02 -6.86
C GLU A 471 7.23 33.27 -8.15
N SER A 472 5.98 33.49 -8.58
CA SER A 472 5.42 32.96 -9.83
C SER A 472 6.37 33.19 -11.01
N PRO A 473 6.57 32.25 -11.95
CA PRO A 473 7.40 32.41 -13.14
C PRO A 473 6.95 33.55 -14.07
N PHE A 474 5.81 34.20 -13.76
CA PHE A 474 5.23 35.32 -14.48
C PHE A 474 5.32 36.66 -13.70
N ALA A 475 5.98 36.65 -12.53
CA ALA A 475 6.15 37.87 -11.74
C ALA A 475 7.01 38.90 -12.51
N GLY A 476 6.45 40.09 -12.74
CA GLY A 476 7.11 41.19 -13.47
C GLY A 476 6.77 41.30 -14.96
N TYR A 477 6.01 40.35 -15.53
CA TYR A 477 5.55 40.48 -16.91
C TYR A 477 4.24 41.30 -17.00
N SER A 478 4.20 42.30 -17.91
CA SER A 478 2.93 42.91 -18.28
C SER A 478 2.09 41.94 -19.14
N TRP A 479 0.77 42.05 -19.08
CA TRP A 479 -0.12 41.24 -19.94
C TRP A 479 0.22 41.35 -21.43
N GLU A 480 0.59 42.55 -21.91
CA GLU A 480 0.99 42.77 -23.31
C GLU A 480 2.29 42.04 -23.68
N ALA A 481 3.26 41.95 -22.78
CA ALA A 481 4.50 41.22 -22.99
C ALA A 481 4.23 39.72 -23.11
N LEU A 482 3.42 39.14 -22.21
CA LEU A 482 3.02 37.74 -22.26
C LEU A 482 2.21 37.41 -23.54
N GLU A 483 1.28 38.27 -23.92
CA GLU A 483 0.49 38.10 -25.15
C GLU A 483 1.37 38.14 -26.40
N ARG A 484 2.37 39.05 -26.43
CA ARG A 484 3.33 39.17 -27.52
C ARG A 484 4.19 37.91 -27.66
N ASP A 485 4.74 37.42 -26.57
CA ASP A 485 5.58 36.22 -26.57
C ASP A 485 4.78 34.99 -26.99
N TYR A 486 3.55 34.88 -26.53
CA TYR A 486 2.66 33.77 -26.92
C TYR A 486 2.32 33.82 -28.42
N VAL A 487 2.01 35.01 -28.96
CA VAL A 487 1.72 35.17 -30.40
C VAL A 487 2.95 34.86 -31.24
N LEU A 488 4.16 35.32 -30.84
CA LEU A 488 5.41 35.01 -31.53
C LEU A 488 5.74 33.50 -31.48
N TYR A 489 5.54 32.84 -30.33
CA TYR A 489 5.69 31.40 -30.20
C TYR A 489 4.77 30.66 -31.18
N LEU A 490 3.51 31.02 -31.27
CA LEU A 490 2.56 30.39 -32.20
C LEU A 490 2.92 30.59 -33.67
N LEU A 491 3.41 31.80 -34.02
CA LEU A 491 3.86 32.07 -35.39
C LEU A 491 5.09 31.27 -35.76
N ASN A 492 6.09 31.21 -34.89
CA ASN A 492 7.31 30.42 -35.09
C ASN A 492 7.00 28.94 -35.21
N LYS A 493 6.18 28.39 -34.30
CA LYS A 493 5.77 26.99 -34.34
C LYS A 493 5.02 26.61 -35.61
N ASN A 494 4.27 27.53 -36.19
CA ASN A 494 3.49 27.30 -37.40
C ASN A 494 4.15 27.87 -38.67
N ARG A 495 5.49 28.14 -38.65
CA ARG A 495 6.25 28.66 -39.76
C ARG A 495 5.59 29.91 -40.36
N TRP A 496 5.14 30.84 -39.50
CA TRP A 496 4.50 32.12 -39.86
C TRP A 496 3.18 31.98 -40.63
N ASN A 497 2.54 30.78 -40.57
CA ASN A 497 1.23 30.59 -41.16
C ASN A 497 0.14 31.05 -40.18
N ILE A 498 -0.40 32.27 -40.42
CA ILE A 498 -1.38 32.93 -39.55
C ILE A 498 -2.65 32.07 -39.36
N THR A 499 -3.12 31.42 -40.40
CA THR A 499 -4.34 30.60 -40.32
C THR A 499 -4.15 29.39 -39.38
N ARG A 500 -2.98 28.72 -39.44
CA ARG A 500 -2.63 27.62 -38.53
C ARG A 500 -2.39 28.14 -37.11
N ALA A 501 -1.68 29.27 -36.94
CA ALA A 501 -1.43 29.88 -35.64
C ALA A 501 -2.74 30.28 -34.94
N ALA A 502 -3.68 30.89 -35.66
CA ALA A 502 -5.01 31.24 -35.16
C ALA A 502 -5.82 30.00 -34.71
N LYS A 503 -5.75 28.93 -35.50
CA LYS A 503 -6.39 27.64 -35.14
C LYS A 503 -5.80 27.05 -33.84
N TYR A 504 -4.47 27.13 -33.66
CA TYR A 504 -3.79 26.69 -32.44
C TYR A 504 -4.18 27.58 -31.24
N ALA A 505 -4.33 28.90 -31.47
CA ALA A 505 -4.81 29.83 -30.43
C ALA A 505 -6.32 29.70 -30.13
N LYS A 506 -7.04 28.82 -30.84
CA LYS A 506 -8.51 28.65 -30.75
C LYS A 506 -9.29 29.96 -30.96
N ILE A 507 -8.78 30.85 -31.82
CA ILE A 507 -9.45 32.12 -32.20
C ILE A 507 -9.54 32.24 -33.73
N ASN A 508 -10.40 33.16 -34.21
CA ASN A 508 -10.55 33.40 -35.62
C ASN A 508 -9.30 34.09 -36.21
N ARG A 509 -9.02 33.82 -37.50
CA ARG A 509 -7.88 34.41 -38.22
C ARG A 509 -7.88 35.90 -38.17
N SER A 510 -9.06 36.58 -38.34
CA SER A 510 -9.19 38.04 -38.27
C SER A 510 -8.83 38.59 -36.88
N THR A 511 -9.24 37.89 -35.80
CA THR A 511 -8.92 38.26 -34.44
C THR A 511 -7.42 38.09 -34.16
N PHE A 512 -6.78 37.04 -34.66
CA PHE A 512 -5.36 36.81 -34.53
C PHE A 512 -4.53 37.87 -35.27
N ASP A 513 -4.94 38.25 -36.49
CA ASP A 513 -4.29 39.29 -37.32
C ASP A 513 -4.43 40.66 -36.66
N SER A 514 -5.60 40.98 -36.07
CA SER A 514 -5.84 42.23 -35.33
C SER A 514 -4.93 42.31 -34.09
N ARG A 515 -4.76 41.22 -33.34
CA ARG A 515 -3.86 41.14 -32.18
C ARG A 515 -2.40 41.29 -32.56
N MET A 516 -1.96 40.66 -33.66
CA MET A 516 -0.62 40.85 -34.22
C MET A 516 -0.33 42.31 -34.51
N LYS A 517 -1.27 43.01 -35.17
CA LYS A 517 -1.13 44.46 -35.48
C LYS A 517 -1.05 45.28 -34.21
N LYS A 518 -1.90 45.01 -33.21
CA LYS A 518 -1.90 45.72 -31.92
C LYS A 518 -0.57 45.57 -31.17
N LEU A 519 0.05 44.36 -31.26
CA LEU A 519 1.31 44.05 -30.62
C LEU A 519 2.55 44.45 -31.45
N GLY A 520 2.39 45.12 -32.60
CA GLY A 520 3.47 45.56 -33.48
C GLY A 520 4.22 44.41 -34.17
N ILE A 521 3.57 43.27 -34.38
CA ILE A 521 4.16 42.11 -35.05
C ILE A 521 3.79 42.12 -36.53
N ASN A 522 4.76 42.47 -37.37
CA ASN A 522 4.55 42.54 -38.83
C ASN A 522 4.85 41.16 -39.49
N LYS A 523 4.11 40.86 -40.58
CA LYS A 523 4.43 39.74 -41.44
C LYS A 523 5.86 39.87 -41.97
N ARG A 524 6.66 38.85 -41.81
CA ARG A 524 7.88 38.64 -42.61
C ARG A 524 7.54 38.19 -44.02
#